data_c3abd25807b7611aff8b4ddf0ba24c92
#
_entry.id   c3abd25807b7611aff8b4ddf0ba24c92
#
_cell.length_a   1.000
_cell.length_b   1.000
_cell.length_c   1.000
_cell.angle_alpha   90.00
_cell.angle_beta   90.00
_cell.angle_gamma   90.00
#
_symmetry.space_group_name_H-M   'P 1'
#
loop_
_entity.id
_entity.type
_entity.pdbx_description
1 polymer ?
#
loop_
_entity_poly.entity_id
_entity_poly.type
_entity_poly.pdbx_seq_one_letter_code
_entity_poly.pdbx_strand_id
1 'polypeptide(L)'
;MSERLIALASGVHDGNPPKVSAADMVRIAAEAGYNSVGLWVAPGENWRSSTSGEVSAVLHETRLIALDVEVIWLQPGGKPDPMHHEIIAIGGEIGAKNCLIVSSEPNHEITKYLYEDLCEHAGRAGMRACLEYMAVTEVKTLDDALNIVNAVSHPAGGILVDPFHHERIGHKPEKIQEIPEHWLSYAQLCDMPECGVITDPDAYLVDAIDGRLAPGEGSIPVDAMARALPPELPISLEIRSRHYREQYPDPLERARVILERTRAFLTNMDEN
;
A
#
# COMPACT_ATOMS: atom_id res chain seq x y z
N MET A 1 -11.63 -3.78 22.36
CA MET A 1 -10.81 -4.09 21.18
C MET A 1 -10.42 -2.76 20.55
N SER A 2 -9.19 -2.57 20.10
CA SER A 2 -8.82 -1.36 19.35
C SER A 2 -9.53 -1.40 17.98
N GLU A 3 -10.01 -0.25 17.52
CA GLU A 3 -10.60 -0.14 16.19
C GLU A 3 -9.56 -0.51 15.12
N ARG A 4 -9.96 -1.28 14.09
CA ARG A 4 -9.11 -1.64 12.96
C ARG A 4 -8.51 -0.38 12.32
N LEU A 5 -7.23 -0.39 12.00
CA LEU A 5 -6.60 0.73 11.30
C LEU A 5 -7.06 0.76 9.85
N ILE A 6 -7.57 1.92 9.43
CA ILE A 6 -7.95 2.21 8.04
C ILE A 6 -7.15 3.44 7.61
N ALA A 7 -6.23 3.26 6.69
CA ALA A 7 -5.37 4.32 6.20
C ALA A 7 -5.90 4.91 4.89
N LEU A 8 -5.80 6.23 4.77
CA LEU A 8 -5.88 6.91 3.49
C LEU A 8 -4.51 6.79 2.81
N ALA A 9 -4.42 6.07 1.69
CA ALA A 9 -3.18 5.97 0.94
C ALA A 9 -2.94 7.24 0.10
N SER A 10 -1.67 7.60 -0.09
CA SER A 10 -1.28 8.82 -0.81
C SER A 10 -1.77 8.85 -2.26
N GLY A 11 -1.90 7.68 -2.89
CA GLY A 11 -2.41 7.53 -4.26
C GLY A 11 -3.90 7.88 -4.46
N VAL A 12 -4.68 8.01 -3.39
CA VAL A 12 -6.11 8.40 -3.46
C VAL A 12 -6.33 9.81 -4.02
N HIS A 13 -5.33 10.68 -3.95
CA HIS A 13 -5.43 12.06 -4.39
C HIS A 13 -5.03 12.27 -5.85
N ASP A 14 -4.50 13.44 -6.16
CA ASP A 14 -4.21 13.88 -7.52
C ASP A 14 -2.80 13.52 -7.96
N GLY A 15 -2.72 12.91 -9.14
CA GLY A 15 -1.47 12.71 -9.85
C GLY A 15 -0.50 11.70 -9.23
N ASN A 16 0.60 11.52 -9.91
CA ASN A 16 1.73 10.71 -9.49
C ASN A 16 3.02 11.47 -9.90
N PRO A 17 3.80 12.04 -8.97
CA PRO A 17 3.59 12.04 -7.51
C PRO A 17 2.35 12.85 -7.06
N PRO A 18 1.87 12.66 -5.82
CA PRO A 18 0.74 13.41 -5.29
C PRO A 18 1.00 14.92 -5.27
N LYS A 19 -0.04 15.71 -5.61
CA LYS A 19 0.05 17.18 -5.60
C LYS A 19 -0.17 17.79 -4.21
N VAL A 20 -0.80 17.03 -3.31
CA VAL A 20 -1.02 17.42 -1.92
C VAL A 20 0.25 17.16 -1.12
N SER A 21 0.65 18.10 -0.26
CA SER A 21 1.81 17.90 0.62
C SER A 21 1.57 16.73 1.59
N ALA A 22 2.64 16.07 2.05
CA ALA A 22 2.52 14.98 3.00
C ALA A 22 1.83 15.42 4.32
N ALA A 23 2.12 16.61 4.81
CA ALA A 23 1.47 17.16 6.00
C ALA A 23 -0.02 17.46 5.78
N ASP A 24 -0.40 17.98 4.60
CA ASP A 24 -1.80 18.21 4.26
C ASP A 24 -2.54 16.88 4.05
N MET A 25 -1.86 15.87 3.53
CA MET A 25 -2.41 14.51 3.44
C MET A 25 -2.83 13.97 4.81
N VAL A 26 -1.98 14.16 5.83
CA VAL A 26 -2.31 13.78 7.21
C VAL A 26 -3.51 14.57 7.75
N ARG A 27 -3.56 15.90 7.50
CA ARG A 27 -4.70 16.74 7.92
C ARG A 27 -6.01 16.30 7.26
N ILE A 28 -5.98 16.03 5.96
CA ILE A 28 -7.13 15.53 5.19
C ILE A 28 -7.59 14.19 5.74
N ALA A 29 -6.68 13.25 5.97
CA ALA A 29 -7.03 11.95 6.55
C ALA A 29 -7.70 12.10 7.91
N ALA A 30 -7.15 12.94 8.80
CA ALA A 30 -7.71 13.21 10.13
C ALA A 30 -9.11 13.83 10.03
N GLU A 31 -9.28 14.86 9.22
CA GLU A 31 -10.56 15.58 9.07
C GLU A 31 -11.62 14.73 8.36
N ALA A 32 -11.22 13.83 7.48
CA ALA A 32 -12.10 12.85 6.87
C ALA A 32 -12.54 11.73 7.83
N GLY A 33 -11.85 11.54 8.97
CA GLY A 33 -12.18 10.55 9.98
C GLY A 33 -11.43 9.22 9.86
N TYR A 34 -10.30 9.21 9.15
CA TYR A 34 -9.36 8.08 9.17
C TYR A 34 -8.61 8.02 10.51
N ASN A 35 -8.10 6.86 10.86
CA ASN A 35 -7.24 6.68 12.05
C ASN A 35 -5.78 6.38 11.67
N SER A 36 -5.49 6.28 10.37
CA SER A 36 -4.13 6.09 9.84
C SER A 36 -3.98 6.68 8.43
N VAL A 37 -2.74 6.78 7.95
CA VAL A 37 -2.39 7.35 6.65
C VAL A 37 -1.18 6.61 6.06
N GLY A 38 -1.19 6.36 4.75
CA GLY A 38 -0.04 5.95 3.95
C GLY A 38 0.55 7.16 3.22
N LEU A 39 1.86 7.26 3.12
CA LEU A 39 2.53 8.45 2.59
C LEU A 39 3.51 8.10 1.47
N TRP A 40 3.34 8.80 0.34
CA TRP A 40 4.32 8.79 -0.74
C TRP A 40 5.56 9.59 -0.34
N VAL A 41 6.71 8.92 -0.36
CA VAL A 41 8.01 9.52 -0.01
C VAL A 41 8.95 9.44 -1.20
N ALA A 42 9.23 10.60 -1.80
CA ALA A 42 10.23 10.76 -2.86
C ALA A 42 11.26 11.81 -2.42
N PRO A 43 12.41 11.39 -1.85
CA PRO A 43 13.44 12.30 -1.37
C PRO A 43 13.92 13.25 -2.47
N GLY A 44 14.00 14.55 -2.13
CA GLY A 44 14.38 15.59 -3.09
C GLY A 44 13.25 16.09 -4.01
N GLU A 45 12.15 15.39 -4.13
CA GLU A 45 10.97 15.77 -4.92
C GLU A 45 9.87 16.34 -4.03
N ASN A 46 9.08 15.47 -3.39
CA ASN A 46 8.02 15.87 -2.47
C ASN A 46 8.46 15.83 -1.00
N TRP A 47 9.64 15.30 -0.69
CA TRP A 47 10.17 15.21 0.66
C TRP A 47 11.50 15.94 0.81
N ARG A 48 11.52 16.97 1.66
CA ARG A 48 12.69 17.79 1.97
C ARG A 48 13.11 17.59 3.43
N SER A 49 14.27 18.04 3.82
CA SER A 49 14.82 17.86 5.17
C SER A 49 13.93 18.33 6.32
N SER A 50 13.05 19.31 6.09
CA SER A 50 12.08 19.79 7.10
C SER A 50 10.77 19.03 7.10
N THR A 51 10.48 18.22 6.08
CA THR A 51 9.16 17.59 5.88
C THR A 51 8.85 16.54 6.97
N SER A 52 9.84 15.71 7.35
CA SER A 52 9.66 14.72 8.42
C SER A 52 9.22 15.36 9.74
N GLY A 53 9.83 16.48 10.11
CA GLY A 53 9.46 17.22 11.34
C GLY A 53 8.05 17.80 11.28
N GLU A 54 7.66 18.36 10.13
CA GLU A 54 6.30 18.87 9.92
C GLU A 54 5.27 17.73 9.96
N VAL A 55 5.50 16.65 9.25
CA VAL A 55 4.62 15.47 9.21
C VAL A 55 4.48 14.85 10.60
N SER A 56 5.59 14.66 11.33
CA SER A 56 5.56 14.13 12.69
C SER A 56 4.75 15.01 13.64
N ALA A 57 4.87 16.34 13.52
CA ALA A 57 4.08 17.26 14.33
C ALA A 57 2.58 17.11 14.06
N VAL A 58 2.18 17.03 12.79
CA VAL A 58 0.77 16.85 12.40
C VAL A 58 0.23 15.48 12.79
N LEU A 59 1.01 14.40 12.64
CA LEU A 59 0.64 13.06 13.10
C LEU A 59 0.38 13.06 14.61
N HIS A 60 1.25 13.72 15.39
CA HIS A 60 1.07 13.84 16.85
C HIS A 60 -0.19 14.66 17.21
N GLU A 61 -0.40 15.81 16.55
CA GLU A 61 -1.56 16.67 16.75
C GLU A 61 -2.88 15.94 16.46
N THR A 62 -2.92 15.23 15.34
CA THR A 62 -4.12 14.51 14.86
C THR A 62 -4.29 13.13 15.49
N ARG A 63 -3.24 12.60 16.13
CA ARG A 63 -3.16 11.23 16.67
C ARG A 63 -3.31 10.14 15.60
N LEU A 64 -3.01 10.46 14.34
CA LEU A 64 -2.98 9.47 13.28
C LEU A 64 -1.70 8.64 13.37
N ILE A 65 -1.83 7.39 12.89
CA ILE A 65 -0.70 6.49 12.71
C ILE A 65 -0.24 6.55 11.25
N ALA A 66 1.05 6.76 11.01
CA ALA A 66 1.64 6.50 9.70
C ALA A 66 1.68 4.98 9.50
N LEU A 67 0.77 4.44 8.68
CA LEU A 67 0.66 3.00 8.44
C LEU A 67 1.79 2.51 7.56
N ASP A 68 2.07 3.23 6.48
CA ASP A 68 3.12 2.88 5.53
C ASP A 68 3.76 4.10 4.89
N VAL A 69 4.95 3.89 4.35
CA VAL A 69 5.60 4.76 3.37
C VAL A 69 5.79 4.00 2.06
N GLU A 70 5.60 4.68 0.94
CA GLU A 70 5.66 4.12 -0.42
C GLU A 70 6.43 5.05 -1.36
N VAL A 71 7.09 4.58 -2.39
CA VAL A 71 7.33 3.19 -2.78
C VAL A 71 8.83 2.96 -2.95
N ILE A 72 9.34 1.86 -2.46
CA ILE A 72 10.70 1.40 -2.75
C ILE A 72 10.61 0.47 -3.97
N TRP A 73 11.16 0.92 -5.10
CA TRP A 73 11.09 0.18 -6.35
C TRP A 73 12.47 -0.32 -6.77
N LEU A 74 12.75 -1.60 -6.52
CA LEU A 74 13.97 -2.24 -6.94
C LEU A 74 14.05 -2.29 -8.48
N GLN A 75 15.00 -1.52 -9.03
CA GLN A 75 15.24 -1.45 -10.47
C GLN A 75 16.25 -2.52 -10.91
N PRO A 76 16.24 -2.95 -12.19
CA PRO A 76 17.26 -3.84 -12.72
C PRO A 76 18.67 -3.29 -12.54
N GLY A 77 19.63 -4.16 -12.17
CA GLY A 77 21.04 -3.77 -12.03
C GLY A 77 21.72 -4.23 -10.75
N GLY A 78 20.99 -4.79 -9.81
CA GLY A 78 21.52 -5.56 -8.69
C GLY A 78 22.32 -4.80 -7.66
N LYS A 79 22.10 -3.49 -7.49
CA LYS A 79 22.82 -2.67 -6.52
C LYS A 79 21.87 -2.03 -5.53
N PRO A 80 22.23 -1.97 -4.22
CA PRO A 80 21.52 -1.13 -3.26
C PRO A 80 21.48 0.32 -3.73
N ASP A 81 20.30 0.93 -3.66
CA ASP A 81 20.12 2.36 -3.94
C ASP A 81 20.05 3.12 -2.60
N PRO A 82 20.94 4.11 -2.37
CA PRO A 82 20.88 4.94 -1.17
C PRO A 82 19.54 5.63 -0.95
N MET A 83 18.78 5.91 -2.02
CA MET A 83 17.44 6.50 -1.92
C MET A 83 16.46 5.56 -1.21
N HIS A 84 16.57 4.26 -1.40
CA HIS A 84 15.73 3.29 -0.69
C HIS A 84 15.97 3.33 0.83
N HIS A 85 17.22 3.45 1.25
CA HIS A 85 17.57 3.61 2.66
C HIS A 85 17.09 4.96 3.21
N GLU A 86 17.12 6.03 2.41
CA GLU A 86 16.60 7.34 2.80
C GLU A 86 15.07 7.29 3.00
N ILE A 87 14.31 6.62 2.12
CA ILE A 87 12.85 6.39 2.30
C ILE A 87 12.58 5.67 3.62
N ILE A 88 13.34 4.62 3.93
CA ILE A 88 13.22 3.88 5.20
C ILE A 88 13.55 4.77 6.40
N ALA A 89 14.62 5.57 6.31
CA ALA A 89 15.01 6.48 7.38
C ALA A 89 13.91 7.52 7.65
N ILE A 90 13.34 8.11 6.60
CA ILE A 90 12.19 9.02 6.67
C ILE A 90 10.99 8.32 7.32
N GLY A 91 10.68 7.10 6.89
CA GLY A 91 9.62 6.29 7.51
C GLY A 91 9.82 6.10 9.01
N GLY A 92 11.07 5.81 9.44
CA GLY A 92 11.43 5.70 10.86
C GLY A 92 11.28 7.02 11.62
N GLU A 93 11.66 8.16 11.01
CA GLU A 93 11.52 9.50 11.62
C GLU A 93 10.06 9.86 11.91
N ILE A 94 9.13 9.47 11.04
CA ILE A 94 7.69 9.73 11.22
C ILE A 94 6.95 8.61 11.96
N GLY A 95 7.65 7.53 12.33
CA GLY A 95 7.09 6.40 13.08
C GLY A 95 6.17 5.48 12.25
N ALA A 96 6.38 5.43 10.93
CA ALA A 96 5.67 4.52 10.04
C ALA A 96 5.84 3.05 10.46
N LYS A 97 4.84 2.23 10.17
CA LYS A 97 4.84 0.82 10.55
C LYS A 97 5.38 -0.08 9.44
N ASN A 98 5.24 0.33 8.20
CA ASN A 98 5.59 -0.47 7.03
C ASN A 98 6.27 0.39 5.97
N CYS A 99 7.06 -0.24 5.09
CA CYS A 99 7.44 0.30 3.79
C CYS A 99 7.02 -0.67 2.68
N LEU A 100 6.42 -0.13 1.63
CA LEU A 100 6.00 -0.86 0.44
C LEU A 100 7.19 -1.05 -0.49
N ILE A 101 7.44 -2.29 -0.92
CA ILE A 101 8.53 -2.68 -1.80
C ILE A 101 7.98 -3.41 -3.01
N VAL A 102 8.43 -3.03 -4.20
CA VAL A 102 8.19 -3.73 -5.47
C VAL A 102 9.51 -4.00 -6.17
N SER A 103 9.58 -5.02 -7.03
CA SER A 103 10.82 -5.38 -7.72
C SER A 103 10.64 -5.63 -9.21
N SER A 104 11.34 -4.83 -10.01
CA SER A 104 11.56 -5.06 -11.45
C SER A 104 12.93 -5.67 -11.76
N GLU A 105 13.66 -6.16 -10.76
CA GLU A 105 14.91 -6.91 -10.95
C GLU A 105 14.58 -8.32 -11.44
N PRO A 106 15.01 -8.69 -12.67
CA PRO A 106 14.63 -9.98 -13.27
C PRO A 106 15.28 -11.19 -12.62
N ASN A 107 16.37 -10.99 -11.87
CA ASN A 107 17.02 -12.05 -11.13
C ASN A 107 16.54 -12.10 -9.69
N HIS A 108 15.69 -13.06 -9.34
CA HIS A 108 15.15 -13.20 -8.00
C HIS A 108 16.22 -13.44 -6.91
N GLU A 109 17.40 -13.98 -7.22
CA GLU A 109 18.49 -14.08 -6.24
C GLU A 109 19.06 -12.69 -5.89
N ILE A 110 19.08 -11.79 -6.87
CA ILE A 110 19.44 -10.39 -6.62
C ILE A 110 18.31 -9.69 -5.83
N THR A 111 17.05 -9.93 -6.20
CA THR A 111 15.91 -9.41 -5.43
C THR A 111 15.97 -9.86 -3.96
N LYS A 112 16.28 -11.13 -3.69
CA LYS A 112 16.45 -11.64 -2.30
C LYS A 112 17.54 -10.91 -1.55
N TYR A 113 18.70 -10.70 -2.16
CA TYR A 113 19.81 -9.97 -1.57
C TYR A 113 19.43 -8.53 -1.22
N LEU A 114 18.80 -7.79 -2.18
CA LEU A 114 18.38 -6.42 -1.97
C LEU A 114 17.25 -6.32 -0.95
N TYR A 115 16.32 -7.27 -0.97
CA TYR A 115 15.20 -7.31 -0.02
C TYR A 115 15.66 -7.62 1.42
N GLU A 116 16.67 -8.48 1.60
CA GLU A 116 17.28 -8.74 2.91
C GLU A 116 17.89 -7.46 3.48
N ASP A 117 18.66 -6.70 2.69
CA ASP A 117 19.22 -5.42 3.07
C ASP A 117 18.12 -4.41 3.49
N LEU A 118 17.02 -4.34 2.73
CA LEU A 118 15.88 -3.48 3.07
C LEU A 118 15.17 -3.94 4.36
N CYS A 119 15.02 -5.25 4.57
CA CYS A 119 14.46 -5.79 5.80
C CYS A 119 15.31 -5.41 7.03
N GLU A 120 16.65 -5.48 6.93
CA GLU A 120 17.53 -5.05 8.01
C GLU A 120 17.36 -3.57 8.34
N HIS A 121 17.30 -2.70 7.31
CA HIS A 121 17.11 -1.27 7.50
C HIS A 121 15.73 -0.94 8.07
N ALA A 122 14.67 -1.54 7.53
CA ALA A 122 13.31 -1.37 8.01
C ALA A 122 13.17 -1.84 9.47
N GLY A 123 13.73 -3.01 9.81
CA GLY A 123 13.71 -3.53 11.18
C GLY A 123 14.40 -2.61 12.19
N ARG A 124 15.55 -2.02 11.83
CA ARG A 124 16.24 -1.03 12.67
C ARG A 124 15.42 0.26 12.84
N ALA A 125 14.65 0.64 11.82
CA ALA A 125 13.75 1.80 11.85
C ALA A 125 12.39 1.50 12.53
N GLY A 126 12.15 0.27 13.00
CA GLY A 126 10.90 -0.13 13.64
C GLY A 126 9.76 -0.42 12.66
N MET A 127 10.07 -0.65 11.39
CA MET A 127 9.12 -0.93 10.32
C MET A 127 9.21 -2.36 9.80
N ARG A 128 8.21 -2.76 9.02
CA ARG A 128 8.23 -3.97 8.21
C ARG A 128 8.42 -3.63 6.72
N ALA A 129 9.23 -4.43 6.05
CA ALA A 129 9.47 -4.38 4.61
C ALA A 129 8.45 -5.30 3.92
N CYS A 130 7.41 -4.73 3.31
CA CYS A 130 6.30 -5.49 2.73
C CYS A 130 6.46 -5.58 1.21
N LEU A 131 6.74 -6.79 0.71
CA LEU A 131 6.93 -7.07 -0.71
C LEU A 131 5.57 -7.25 -1.39
N GLU A 132 5.28 -6.40 -2.36
CA GLU A 132 4.10 -6.47 -3.20
C GLU A 132 4.41 -7.17 -4.52
N TYR A 133 3.49 -8.02 -4.96
CA TYR A 133 3.54 -8.68 -6.25
C TYR A 133 2.55 -8.04 -7.24
N MET A 134 3.01 -7.77 -8.46
CA MET A 134 2.18 -7.19 -9.52
C MET A 134 2.66 -7.59 -10.92
N ALA A 135 1.73 -7.77 -11.86
CA ALA A 135 2.01 -8.29 -13.20
C ALA A 135 3.05 -7.49 -14.01
N VAL A 136 3.18 -6.20 -13.73
CA VAL A 136 4.09 -5.27 -14.45
C VAL A 136 5.48 -5.18 -13.84
N THR A 137 5.77 -5.95 -12.79
CA THR A 137 7.09 -6.10 -12.18
C THR A 137 7.68 -7.47 -12.44
N GLU A 138 8.84 -7.79 -11.87
CA GLU A 138 9.43 -9.14 -11.98
C GLU A 138 9.07 -10.06 -10.81
N VAL A 139 8.57 -9.52 -9.70
CA VAL A 139 7.83 -10.26 -8.68
C VAL A 139 6.35 -10.22 -9.06
N LYS A 140 5.97 -11.11 -9.98
CA LYS A 140 4.67 -11.05 -10.68
C LYS A 140 3.54 -11.70 -9.93
N THR A 141 3.83 -12.72 -9.14
CA THR A 141 2.83 -13.58 -8.51
C THR A 141 3.04 -13.70 -7.02
N LEU A 142 1.98 -14.12 -6.29
CA LEU A 142 2.11 -14.44 -4.88
C LEU A 142 3.17 -15.52 -4.63
N ASP A 143 3.31 -16.51 -5.53
CA ASP A 143 4.33 -17.55 -5.40
C ASP A 143 5.75 -16.97 -5.47
N ASP A 144 5.99 -15.98 -6.34
CA ASP A 144 7.27 -15.28 -6.41
C ASP A 144 7.57 -14.56 -5.09
N ALA A 145 6.58 -13.81 -4.55
CA ALA A 145 6.73 -13.09 -3.30
C ALA A 145 6.96 -14.05 -2.12
N LEU A 146 6.18 -15.15 -2.03
CA LEU A 146 6.35 -16.19 -1.02
C LEU A 146 7.76 -16.81 -1.08
N ASN A 147 8.25 -17.13 -2.27
CA ASN A 147 9.58 -17.70 -2.47
C ASN A 147 10.70 -16.75 -2.01
N ILE A 148 10.56 -15.45 -2.27
CA ILE A 148 11.56 -14.45 -1.87
C ILE A 148 11.52 -14.25 -0.35
N VAL A 149 10.35 -13.96 0.21
CA VAL A 149 10.19 -13.67 1.64
C VAL A 149 10.57 -14.88 2.50
N ASN A 150 10.17 -16.09 2.08
CA ASN A 150 10.56 -17.34 2.78
C ASN A 150 12.07 -17.60 2.72
N ALA A 151 12.71 -17.36 1.59
CA ALA A 151 14.15 -17.58 1.45
C ALA A 151 14.97 -16.60 2.31
N VAL A 152 14.55 -15.34 2.41
CA VAL A 152 15.18 -14.32 3.23
C VAL A 152 14.85 -14.53 4.71
N SER A 153 13.63 -14.93 5.03
CA SER A 153 13.17 -15.28 6.40
C SER A 153 13.55 -14.27 7.48
N HIS A 154 13.49 -12.96 7.13
CA HIS A 154 13.82 -11.89 8.06
C HIS A 154 12.60 -11.49 8.91
N PRO A 155 12.73 -11.23 10.23
CA PRO A 155 11.60 -10.89 11.10
C PRO A 155 10.88 -9.59 10.72
N ALA A 156 11.55 -8.65 10.05
CA ALA A 156 10.93 -7.44 9.51
C ALA A 156 10.39 -7.63 8.09
N GLY A 157 10.54 -8.80 7.47
CA GLY A 157 9.98 -9.09 6.16
C GLY A 157 8.48 -9.35 6.22
N GLY A 158 7.78 -9.07 5.12
CA GLY A 158 6.35 -9.33 4.97
C GLY A 158 5.90 -9.30 3.51
N ILE A 159 4.64 -9.62 3.31
CA ILE A 159 3.96 -9.58 2.00
C ILE A 159 2.84 -8.56 2.07
N LEU A 160 2.72 -7.73 1.04
CA LEU A 160 1.58 -6.86 0.83
C LEU A 160 0.64 -7.50 -0.20
N VAL A 161 -0.63 -7.56 0.15
CA VAL A 161 -1.72 -7.98 -0.74
C VAL A 161 -2.51 -6.76 -1.17
N ASP A 162 -2.60 -6.53 -2.48
CA ASP A 162 -3.54 -5.61 -3.09
C ASP A 162 -4.56 -6.42 -3.91
N PRO A 163 -5.87 -6.29 -3.66
CA PRO A 163 -6.91 -6.98 -4.42
C PRO A 163 -6.85 -6.72 -5.93
N PHE A 164 -6.49 -5.50 -6.34
CA PHE A 164 -6.29 -5.18 -7.75
C PHE A 164 -5.20 -6.05 -8.38
N HIS A 165 -4.02 -6.07 -7.79
CA HIS A 165 -2.90 -6.85 -8.33
C HIS A 165 -3.18 -8.35 -8.26
N HIS A 166 -3.82 -8.81 -7.19
CA HIS A 166 -4.20 -10.21 -7.02
C HIS A 166 -5.18 -10.70 -8.11
N GLU A 167 -6.20 -9.90 -8.43
CA GLU A 167 -7.16 -10.18 -9.49
C GLU A 167 -6.54 -10.12 -10.88
N ARG A 168 -5.72 -9.09 -11.15
CA ARG A 168 -5.13 -8.85 -12.49
C ARG A 168 -4.14 -9.90 -12.95
N ILE A 169 -3.64 -10.73 -12.03
CA ILE A 169 -2.80 -11.91 -12.35
C ILE A 169 -3.62 -13.22 -12.36
N GLY A 170 -4.92 -13.15 -12.11
CA GLY A 170 -5.84 -14.30 -12.14
C GLY A 170 -5.75 -15.21 -10.92
N HIS A 171 -5.28 -14.72 -9.79
CA HIS A 171 -5.30 -15.47 -8.55
C HIS A 171 -6.70 -15.49 -7.94
N LYS A 172 -7.07 -16.64 -7.36
CA LYS A 172 -8.31 -16.78 -6.61
C LYS A 172 -8.16 -16.22 -5.19
N PRO A 173 -9.23 -15.69 -4.58
CA PRO A 173 -9.18 -15.16 -3.22
C PRO A 173 -8.57 -16.11 -2.19
N GLU A 174 -8.87 -17.41 -2.29
CA GLU A 174 -8.40 -18.42 -1.34
C GLU A 174 -6.87 -18.55 -1.32
N LYS A 175 -6.18 -18.16 -2.40
CA LYS A 175 -4.72 -18.20 -2.47
C LYS A 175 -4.06 -17.27 -1.44
N ILE A 176 -4.74 -16.22 -1.01
CA ILE A 176 -4.26 -15.32 0.07
C ILE A 176 -4.00 -16.10 1.37
N GLN A 177 -4.77 -17.17 1.63
CA GLN A 177 -4.61 -18.00 2.83
C GLN A 177 -3.31 -18.84 2.83
N GLU A 178 -2.58 -18.89 1.73
CA GLU A 178 -1.25 -19.51 1.67
C GLU A 178 -0.17 -18.64 2.36
N ILE A 179 -0.47 -17.35 2.62
CA ILE A 179 0.45 -16.43 3.28
C ILE A 179 0.46 -16.72 4.79
N PRO A 180 1.59 -17.08 5.40
CA PRO A 180 1.70 -17.16 6.84
C PRO A 180 1.29 -15.84 7.51
N GLU A 181 0.43 -15.90 8.53
CA GLU A 181 -0.13 -14.71 9.17
C GLU A 181 0.96 -13.72 9.66
N HIS A 182 2.08 -14.23 10.16
CA HIS A 182 3.19 -13.40 10.63
C HIS A 182 3.89 -12.59 9.53
N TRP A 183 3.65 -12.87 8.25
CA TRP A 183 4.12 -12.07 7.12
C TRP A 183 3.11 -10.99 6.68
N LEU A 184 1.89 -11.02 7.20
CA LEU A 184 0.88 -9.99 6.95
C LEU A 184 0.99 -8.91 8.03
N SER A 185 1.36 -7.69 7.64
CA SER A 185 1.41 -6.52 8.52
C SER A 185 0.28 -5.54 8.23
N TYR A 186 -0.09 -5.45 6.96
CA TYR A 186 -1.23 -4.71 6.44
C TYR A 186 -1.58 -5.24 5.05
N ALA A 187 -2.72 -4.83 4.52
CA ALA A 187 -3.11 -5.07 3.14
C ALA A 187 -3.66 -3.78 2.53
N GLN A 188 -3.64 -3.67 1.22
CA GLN A 188 -4.42 -2.67 0.52
C GLN A 188 -5.84 -3.17 0.30
N LEU A 189 -6.79 -2.25 0.08
CA LEU A 189 -8.17 -2.58 -0.22
C LEU A 189 -8.73 -1.60 -1.25
N CYS A 190 -9.19 -2.13 -2.36
CA CYS A 190 -9.86 -1.42 -3.44
C CYS A 190 -10.75 -2.39 -4.21
N ASP A 191 -11.54 -1.85 -5.13
CA ASP A 191 -12.34 -2.61 -6.10
C ASP A 191 -12.07 -2.09 -7.52
N MET A 192 -12.61 -2.77 -8.53
CA MET A 192 -12.44 -2.44 -9.95
C MET A 192 -13.76 -2.63 -10.71
N PRO A 193 -14.04 -1.81 -11.76
CA PRO A 193 -15.24 -1.96 -12.57
C PRO A 193 -15.35 -3.33 -13.24
N GLU A 194 -14.22 -3.90 -13.66
CA GLU A 194 -14.15 -5.17 -14.37
C GLU A 194 -13.17 -6.13 -13.69
N CYS A 195 -13.51 -7.42 -13.67
CA CYS A 195 -12.62 -8.49 -13.21
C CYS A 195 -11.80 -9.07 -14.36
N GLY A 196 -10.79 -9.89 -14.01
CA GLY A 196 -10.01 -10.70 -14.94
C GLY A 196 -8.59 -10.19 -15.19
N VAL A 197 -7.85 -11.04 -15.90
CA VAL A 197 -6.43 -10.83 -16.18
C VAL A 197 -6.23 -9.75 -17.25
N ILE A 198 -5.28 -8.85 -17.01
CA ILE A 198 -4.81 -7.88 -18.00
C ILE A 198 -3.36 -8.22 -18.32
N THR A 199 -3.08 -8.47 -19.60
CA THR A 199 -1.73 -8.79 -20.10
C THR A 199 -1.05 -7.63 -20.80
N ASP A 200 -1.82 -6.61 -21.21
CA ASP A 200 -1.29 -5.37 -21.78
C ASP A 200 -0.79 -4.45 -20.64
N PRO A 201 0.51 -4.13 -20.56
CA PRO A 201 1.06 -3.31 -19.50
C PRO A 201 0.48 -1.88 -19.47
N ASP A 202 0.17 -1.29 -20.62
CA ASP A 202 -0.37 0.06 -20.68
C ASP A 202 -1.81 0.11 -20.13
N ALA A 203 -2.64 -0.87 -20.51
CA ALA A 203 -3.99 -1.01 -19.96
C ALA A 203 -3.95 -1.29 -18.46
N TYR A 204 -3.05 -2.16 -17.99
CA TYR A 204 -2.84 -2.43 -16.58
C TYR A 204 -2.49 -1.17 -15.77
N LEU A 205 -1.56 -0.36 -16.29
CA LEU A 205 -1.15 0.89 -15.63
C LEU A 205 -2.29 1.91 -15.58
N VAL A 206 -3.10 2.01 -16.65
CA VAL A 206 -4.29 2.89 -16.66
C VAL A 206 -5.25 2.48 -15.55
N ASP A 207 -5.54 1.19 -15.42
CA ASP A 207 -6.42 0.68 -14.37
C ASP A 207 -5.83 0.93 -12.97
N ALA A 208 -4.54 0.64 -12.78
CA ALA A 208 -3.86 0.82 -11.50
C ALA A 208 -3.89 2.28 -11.00
N ILE A 209 -3.78 3.24 -11.94
CA ILE A 209 -3.64 4.68 -11.64
C ILE A 209 -4.98 5.41 -11.62
N ASP A 210 -5.96 4.97 -12.41
CA ASP A 210 -7.19 5.72 -12.67
C ASP A 210 -8.48 4.92 -12.53
N GLY A 211 -8.40 3.58 -12.48
CA GLY A 211 -9.57 2.72 -12.60
C GLY A 211 -10.15 2.22 -11.28
N ARG A 212 -9.50 2.44 -10.14
CA ARG A 212 -9.92 1.84 -8.87
C ARG A 212 -11.20 2.45 -8.33
N LEU A 213 -11.97 1.64 -7.59
CA LEU A 213 -13.22 1.99 -6.92
C LEU A 213 -13.12 1.67 -5.41
N ALA A 214 -14.06 2.20 -4.64
CA ALA A 214 -14.19 1.79 -3.24
C ALA A 214 -14.66 0.32 -3.15
N PRO A 215 -14.28 -0.41 -2.09
CA PRO A 215 -14.65 -1.81 -1.92
C PRO A 215 -16.16 -2.01 -2.00
N GLY A 216 -16.58 -3.00 -2.78
CA GLY A 216 -17.98 -3.35 -3.02
C GLY A 216 -18.69 -2.54 -4.12
N GLU A 217 -18.00 -1.65 -4.82
CA GLU A 217 -18.56 -0.86 -5.93
C GLU A 217 -18.22 -1.42 -7.31
N GLY A 218 -17.34 -2.39 -7.38
CA GLY A 218 -16.88 -2.99 -8.62
C GLY A 218 -17.32 -4.43 -8.79
N SER A 219 -16.51 -5.18 -9.49
CA SER A 219 -16.81 -6.55 -9.91
C SER A 219 -15.80 -7.59 -9.44
N ILE A 220 -14.67 -7.17 -8.84
CA ILE A 220 -13.71 -8.17 -8.34
C ILE A 220 -14.24 -8.79 -7.02
N PRO A 221 -13.84 -10.03 -6.68
CA PRO A 221 -14.32 -10.70 -5.48
C PRO A 221 -13.65 -10.16 -4.20
N VAL A 222 -13.75 -8.83 -3.98
CA VAL A 222 -13.05 -8.13 -2.89
C VAL A 222 -13.51 -8.59 -1.50
N ASP A 223 -14.77 -8.98 -1.35
CA ASP A 223 -15.33 -9.56 -0.12
C ASP A 223 -14.67 -10.89 0.24
N ALA A 224 -14.51 -11.79 -0.73
CA ALA A 224 -13.82 -13.06 -0.55
C ALA A 224 -12.32 -12.85 -0.24
N MET A 225 -11.68 -11.89 -0.91
CA MET A 225 -10.29 -11.53 -0.63
C MET A 225 -10.12 -10.94 0.78
N ALA A 226 -11.00 -10.03 1.19
CA ALA A 226 -10.97 -9.45 2.51
C ALA A 226 -11.23 -10.47 3.62
N ARG A 227 -12.11 -11.47 3.39
CA ARG A 227 -12.35 -12.61 4.31
C ARG A 227 -11.18 -13.58 4.38
N ALA A 228 -10.32 -13.62 3.36
CA ALA A 228 -9.11 -14.45 3.35
C ALA A 228 -7.96 -13.83 4.17
N LEU A 229 -8.06 -12.55 4.54
CA LEU A 229 -7.11 -11.83 5.39
C LEU A 229 -7.52 -11.94 6.87
N PRO A 230 -6.57 -11.78 7.82
CA PRO A 230 -6.90 -11.67 9.25
C PRO A 230 -7.90 -10.52 9.51
N PRO A 231 -8.96 -10.73 10.33
CA PRO A 231 -10.04 -9.76 10.49
C PRO A 231 -9.60 -8.38 11.02
N GLU A 232 -8.57 -8.35 11.86
CA GLU A 232 -8.05 -7.10 12.47
C GLU A 232 -6.84 -6.53 11.71
N LEU A 233 -6.48 -7.13 10.56
CA LEU A 233 -5.33 -6.67 9.78
C LEU A 233 -5.55 -5.21 9.35
N PRO A 234 -4.60 -4.28 9.61
CA PRO A 234 -4.66 -2.92 9.09
C PRO A 234 -4.86 -2.88 7.58
N ILE A 235 -5.67 -1.96 7.09
CA ILE A 235 -5.93 -1.78 5.65
C ILE A 235 -5.56 -0.37 5.20
N SER A 236 -5.00 -0.28 4.00
CA SER A 236 -4.68 0.97 3.31
C SER A 236 -5.57 1.09 2.07
N LEU A 237 -6.28 2.21 1.94
CA LEU A 237 -7.20 2.43 0.83
C LEU A 237 -6.46 3.09 -0.33
N GLU A 238 -5.84 2.28 -1.17
CA GLU A 238 -5.22 2.77 -2.40
C GLU A 238 -6.26 2.85 -3.54
N ILE A 239 -7.11 3.88 -3.48
CA ILE A 239 -8.19 4.07 -4.45
C ILE A 239 -7.83 5.20 -5.42
N ARG A 240 -6.90 4.90 -6.32
CA ARG A 240 -6.52 5.79 -7.43
C ARG A 240 -7.60 5.75 -8.49
N SER A 241 -8.42 6.81 -8.58
CA SER A 241 -9.67 6.79 -9.34
C SER A 241 -9.92 8.11 -10.06
N ARG A 242 -10.00 8.08 -11.39
CA ARG A 242 -10.46 9.21 -12.19
C ARG A 242 -11.91 9.55 -11.86
N HIS A 243 -12.76 8.52 -11.72
CA HIS A 243 -14.17 8.69 -11.38
C HIS A 243 -14.34 9.50 -10.09
N TYR A 244 -13.62 9.15 -9.04
CA TYR A 244 -13.69 9.87 -7.77
C TYR A 244 -13.13 11.28 -7.86
N ARG A 245 -12.05 11.51 -8.63
CA ARG A 245 -11.48 12.85 -8.81
C ARG A 245 -12.43 13.79 -9.57
N GLU A 246 -13.15 13.26 -10.55
CA GLU A 246 -14.12 14.03 -11.33
C GLU A 246 -15.40 14.31 -10.54
N GLN A 247 -15.90 13.33 -9.80
CA GLN A 247 -17.14 13.45 -9.05
C GLN A 247 -16.97 14.26 -7.75
N TYR A 248 -15.81 14.13 -7.11
CA TYR A 248 -15.46 14.79 -5.84
C TYR A 248 -14.11 15.52 -6.01
N PRO A 249 -14.08 16.71 -6.64
CA PRO A 249 -12.83 17.44 -6.89
C PRO A 249 -12.09 17.86 -5.61
N ASP A 250 -12.84 18.15 -4.53
CA ASP A 250 -12.26 18.46 -3.23
C ASP A 250 -11.64 17.19 -2.60
N PRO A 251 -10.34 17.19 -2.26
CA PRO A 251 -9.67 16.00 -1.71
C PRO A 251 -10.25 15.53 -0.37
N LEU A 252 -10.72 16.45 0.46
CA LEU A 252 -11.31 16.12 1.75
C LEU A 252 -12.67 15.44 1.58
N GLU A 253 -13.53 16.00 0.72
CA GLU A 253 -14.82 15.40 0.41
C GLU A 253 -14.63 14.01 -0.20
N ARG A 254 -13.71 13.87 -1.13
CA ARG A 254 -13.35 12.59 -1.75
C ARG A 254 -12.90 11.56 -0.71
N ALA A 255 -12.01 11.94 0.19
CA ALA A 255 -11.52 11.07 1.27
C ALA A 255 -12.66 10.61 2.20
N ARG A 256 -13.59 11.51 2.55
CA ARG A 256 -14.78 11.18 3.36
C ARG A 256 -15.68 10.16 2.69
N VAL A 257 -16.01 10.37 1.42
CA VAL A 257 -16.87 9.47 0.65
C VAL A 257 -16.26 8.09 0.53
N ILE A 258 -14.97 8.00 0.22
CA ILE A 258 -14.27 6.72 0.13
C ILE A 258 -14.29 5.98 1.46
N LEU A 259 -14.01 6.66 2.57
CA LEU A 259 -14.05 6.05 3.91
C LEU A 259 -15.45 5.57 4.28
N GLU A 260 -16.48 6.38 4.02
CA GLU A 260 -17.88 6.03 4.30
C GLU A 260 -18.29 4.76 3.56
N ARG A 261 -17.99 4.67 2.27
CA ARG A 261 -18.27 3.49 1.44
C ARG A 261 -17.51 2.26 1.91
N THR A 262 -16.25 2.42 2.25
CA THR A 262 -15.44 1.32 2.79
C THR A 262 -15.98 0.82 4.14
N ARG A 263 -16.39 1.72 5.03
CA ARG A 263 -17.00 1.33 6.31
C ARG A 263 -18.32 0.60 6.12
N ALA A 264 -19.16 1.05 5.18
CA ALA A 264 -20.40 0.35 4.84
C ALA A 264 -20.13 -1.06 4.29
N PHE A 265 -19.13 -1.20 3.42
CA PHE A 265 -18.70 -2.51 2.90
C PHE A 265 -18.25 -3.44 4.04
N LEU A 266 -17.37 -2.97 4.93
CA LEU A 266 -16.86 -3.77 6.06
C LEU A 266 -17.99 -4.19 7.02
N THR A 267 -18.92 -3.27 7.32
CA THR A 267 -20.08 -3.57 8.18
C THR A 267 -20.96 -4.67 7.55
N ASN A 268 -21.24 -4.58 6.25
CA ASN A 268 -22.02 -5.59 5.53
C ASN A 268 -21.32 -6.96 5.49
N MET A 269 -19.98 -6.97 5.49
CA MET A 269 -19.22 -8.23 5.59
C MET A 269 -19.36 -8.91 6.95
N ASP A 270 -19.40 -8.13 8.03
CA ASP A 270 -19.52 -8.66 9.40
C ASP A 270 -20.92 -9.23 9.71
N GLU A 271 -21.95 -8.74 8.99
CA GLU A 271 -23.36 -9.18 9.16
C GLU A 271 -23.71 -10.45 8.38
N ASN A 272 -22.88 -10.89 7.41
CA ASN A 272 -23.10 -12.04 6.54
C ASN A 272 -22.03 -13.14 6.73
#